data_c375a6baebbb3f990b9e541f81151bbc
#
_entry.id   c375a6baebbb3f990b9e541f81151bbc
#
_cell.length_a   1.000
_cell.length_b   1.000
_cell.length_c   1.000
_cell.angle_alpha   90.00
_cell.angle_beta   90.00
_cell.angle_gamma   90.00
#
_symmetry.space_group_name_H-M   'P 1'
#
loop_
_entity.id
_entity.type
_entity.pdbx_description
1 polymer ?
#
loop_
_entity_poly.entity_id
_entity_poly.type
_entity_poly.pdbx_seq_one_letter_code
_entity_poly.pdbx_strand_id
1 'polypeptide(L)'
;YCIKNFWRYAEESGLVDTMNLHAAIIIHRVNSSRIITTLTHQQEIDIFEDKPSSSVNKRDIAIALLALHTGLRSCDIRALKFQDINWDKQYISLVQQKTGTPLQIPIDVETENAIIDYVLHERRECDSEYIFVTGVGPVQRLKRRHYRIRYRAKGTPSENTIPHDGLHIFRRTFASRLLNSGTALPIISEMLGHTDQNSVQCYLSTDEEKMKRCSLSLAMIPYEGGAYHV
;
A
#
# COMPACT_ATOMS: atom_id res chain seq x y z
N TYR A 1 -1.14 -19.09 -13.02
CA TYR A 1 -0.83 -18.17 -14.14
C TYR A 1 0.44 -18.59 -14.88
N CYS A 2 1.56 -18.81 -14.18
CA CYS A 2 2.84 -19.21 -14.78
C CYS A 2 2.75 -20.52 -15.59
N ILE A 3 2.07 -21.54 -15.06
CA ILE A 3 1.92 -22.84 -15.71
C ILE A 3 1.18 -22.70 -17.06
N LYS A 4 0.07 -21.95 -17.09
CA LYS A 4 -0.69 -21.73 -18.33
C LYS A 4 0.12 -20.98 -19.39
N ASN A 5 0.90 -19.98 -18.98
CA ASN A 5 1.78 -19.24 -19.89
C ASN A 5 2.95 -20.11 -20.37
N PHE A 6 3.49 -20.97 -19.50
CA PHE A 6 4.54 -21.93 -19.89
C PHE A 6 4.03 -22.91 -20.97
N TRP A 7 2.84 -23.49 -20.76
CA TRP A 7 2.25 -24.41 -21.75
C TRP A 7 1.94 -23.72 -23.07
N ARG A 8 1.42 -22.48 -23.04
CA ARG A 8 1.22 -21.69 -24.25
C ARG A 8 2.54 -21.49 -25.00
N TYR A 9 3.58 -21.10 -24.31
CA TYR A 9 4.91 -20.93 -24.90
C TYR A 9 5.46 -22.24 -25.49
N ALA A 10 5.31 -23.36 -24.79
CA ALA A 10 5.75 -24.66 -25.26
C ALA A 10 5.02 -25.14 -26.53
N GLU A 11 3.71 -24.86 -26.61
CA GLU A 11 2.90 -25.12 -27.81
C GLU A 11 3.33 -24.23 -28.99
N GLU A 12 3.45 -22.90 -28.76
CA GLU A 12 3.86 -21.93 -29.77
C GLU A 12 5.30 -22.17 -30.28
N SER A 13 6.16 -22.72 -29.42
CA SER A 13 7.55 -23.06 -29.76
C SER A 13 7.72 -24.45 -30.38
N GLY A 14 6.65 -25.22 -30.55
CA GLY A 14 6.68 -26.58 -31.10
C GLY A 14 7.40 -27.62 -30.21
N LEU A 15 7.57 -27.30 -28.91
CA LEU A 15 8.21 -28.22 -27.96
C LEU A 15 7.28 -29.34 -27.49
N VAL A 16 5.97 -29.17 -27.70
CA VAL A 16 4.96 -30.15 -27.31
C VAL A 16 3.90 -30.24 -28.41
N ASP A 17 3.59 -31.45 -28.81
CA ASP A 17 2.67 -31.76 -29.95
C ASP A 17 1.21 -31.86 -29.49
N THR A 18 0.82 -31.16 -28.43
CA THR A 18 -0.52 -31.18 -27.84
C THR A 18 -1.29 -29.91 -28.20
N MET A 19 -2.31 -30.06 -29.04
CA MET A 19 -3.18 -28.95 -29.42
C MET A 19 -3.97 -28.42 -28.20
N ASN A 20 -3.75 -27.13 -27.85
CA ASN A 20 -4.56 -26.39 -26.90
C ASN A 20 -4.60 -26.88 -25.44
N LEU A 21 -3.54 -27.55 -24.96
CA LEU A 21 -3.46 -27.97 -23.56
C LEU A 21 -3.55 -26.77 -22.59
N HIS A 22 -2.99 -25.62 -22.98
CA HIS A 22 -3.11 -24.41 -22.21
C HIS A 22 -4.57 -23.91 -22.03
N ALA A 23 -5.46 -24.22 -22.98
CA ALA A 23 -6.88 -23.89 -22.90
C ALA A 23 -7.63 -24.80 -21.91
N ALA A 24 -7.20 -26.06 -21.78
CA ALA A 24 -7.77 -27.01 -20.83
C ALA A 24 -7.45 -26.65 -19.37
N ILE A 25 -6.42 -25.84 -19.13
CA ILE A 25 -6.07 -25.36 -17.78
C ILE A 25 -7.05 -24.26 -17.36
N ILE A 26 -8.12 -24.66 -16.68
CA ILE A 26 -9.11 -23.75 -16.12
C ILE A 26 -8.52 -23.16 -14.82
N ILE A 27 -8.16 -21.88 -14.86
CA ILE A 27 -7.73 -21.17 -13.66
C ILE A 27 -8.99 -20.62 -12.99
N HIS A 28 -9.49 -21.30 -11.99
CA HIS A 28 -10.50 -20.73 -11.11
C HIS A 28 -9.84 -19.60 -10.29
N ARG A 29 -10.13 -18.36 -10.65
CA ARG A 29 -9.87 -17.23 -9.76
C ARG A 29 -10.85 -17.35 -8.59
N VAL A 30 -10.40 -17.95 -7.52
CA VAL A 30 -11.09 -17.77 -6.25
C VAL A 30 -10.89 -16.31 -5.88
N ASN A 31 -11.93 -15.51 -6.08
CA ASN A 31 -11.99 -14.17 -5.50
C ASN A 31 -12.12 -14.36 -3.99
N SER A 32 -11.00 -14.64 -3.33
CA SER A 32 -10.98 -14.52 -1.89
C SER A 32 -11.15 -13.03 -1.59
N SER A 33 -12.33 -12.67 -1.13
CA SER A 33 -12.59 -11.37 -0.51
C SER A 33 -11.75 -11.31 0.77
N ARG A 34 -10.46 -11.02 0.62
CA ARG A 34 -9.57 -10.84 1.77
C ARG A 34 -10.00 -9.55 2.44
N ILE A 35 -10.35 -9.64 3.71
CA ILE A 35 -10.49 -8.46 4.55
C ILE A 35 -9.17 -7.68 4.43
N ILE A 36 -9.27 -6.44 3.98
CA ILE A 36 -8.11 -5.59 3.82
C ILE A 36 -7.66 -5.15 5.21
N THR A 37 -6.44 -5.52 5.57
CA THR A 37 -5.82 -5.05 6.81
C THR A 37 -5.37 -3.61 6.64
N THR A 38 -5.80 -2.74 7.55
CA THR A 38 -5.37 -1.35 7.69
C THR A 38 -4.62 -1.16 9.00
N LEU A 39 -3.89 -0.07 9.14
CA LEU A 39 -3.27 0.30 10.41
C LEU A 39 -4.33 0.78 11.39
N THR A 40 -4.23 0.36 12.63
CA THR A 40 -4.96 0.96 13.73
C THR A 40 -4.28 2.24 14.20
N HIS A 41 -5.01 3.13 14.86
CA HIS A 41 -4.45 4.37 15.40
C HIS A 41 -3.29 4.11 16.37
N GLN A 42 -3.41 3.06 17.22
CA GLN A 42 -2.32 2.68 18.12
C GLN A 42 -1.06 2.23 17.37
N GLN A 43 -1.22 1.49 16.27
CA GLN A 43 -0.11 1.06 15.44
C GLN A 43 0.60 2.24 14.77
N GLU A 44 -0.14 3.28 14.40
CA GLU A 44 0.45 4.51 13.85
C GLU A 44 1.27 5.25 14.91
N ILE A 45 0.70 5.46 16.10
CA ILE A 45 1.42 6.04 17.24
C ILE A 45 2.73 5.28 17.49
N ASP A 46 2.66 3.97 17.57
CA ASP A 46 3.82 3.12 17.82
C ASP A 46 4.90 3.22 16.71
N ILE A 47 4.48 3.46 15.45
CA ILE A 47 5.42 3.62 14.32
C ILE A 47 6.12 4.98 14.38
N PHE A 48 5.38 6.06 14.69
CA PHE A 48 5.85 7.43 14.55
C PHE A 48 6.34 8.06 15.85
N GLU A 49 5.81 7.64 17.01
CA GLU A 49 6.16 8.19 18.33
C GLU A 49 7.20 7.35 19.09
N ASP A 50 7.53 6.13 18.62
CA ASP A 50 8.43 5.25 19.36
C ASP A 50 9.84 5.83 19.41
N LYS A 51 10.23 6.19 20.63
CA LYS A 51 11.47 6.90 21.02
C LYS A 51 12.73 6.05 20.81
N PRO A 52 13.90 6.64 20.88
CA PRO A 52 15.18 6.35 20.23
C PRO A 52 15.88 5.02 20.56
N SER A 53 15.18 4.01 21.05
CA SER A 53 15.73 2.66 21.16
C SER A 53 15.42 1.77 19.93
N SER A 54 14.57 2.24 19.03
CA SER A 54 14.29 1.53 17.80
C SER A 54 15.15 2.10 16.67
N SER A 55 15.79 1.22 15.94
CA SER A 55 16.62 1.54 14.77
C SER A 55 15.78 1.99 13.56
N VAL A 56 14.76 2.82 13.77
CA VAL A 56 13.95 3.36 12.67
C VAL A 56 14.64 4.61 12.17
N ASN A 57 15.11 4.56 10.95
CA ASN A 57 15.82 5.65 10.32
C ASN A 57 14.84 6.75 9.91
N LYS A 58 15.26 8.04 9.97
CA LYS A 58 14.49 9.20 9.51
C LYS A 58 13.95 8.99 8.08
N ARG A 59 14.76 8.34 7.22
CA ARG A 59 14.35 7.94 5.88
C ARG A 59 13.09 7.08 5.88
N ASP A 60 13.05 6.06 6.72
CA ASP A 60 11.95 5.09 6.74
C ASP A 60 10.68 5.72 7.34
N ILE A 61 10.83 6.66 8.29
CA ILE A 61 9.73 7.50 8.81
C ILE A 61 9.17 8.38 7.69
N ALA A 62 10.01 9.12 6.97
CA ALA A 62 9.59 9.97 5.86
C ALA A 62 8.85 9.17 4.77
N ILE A 63 9.34 7.97 4.42
CA ILE A 63 8.69 7.07 3.48
C ILE A 63 7.33 6.59 3.99
N ALA A 64 7.22 6.28 5.29
CA ALA A 64 5.97 5.80 5.90
C ALA A 64 4.91 6.89 5.93
N LEU A 65 5.26 8.11 6.39
CA LEU A 65 4.37 9.27 6.39
C LEU A 65 3.90 9.62 4.97
N LEU A 66 4.84 9.65 4.02
CA LEU A 66 4.51 9.90 2.63
C LEU A 66 3.52 8.86 2.07
N ALA A 67 3.71 7.57 2.38
CA ALA A 67 2.78 6.53 1.97
C ALA A 67 1.41 6.63 2.66
N LEU A 68 1.39 7.04 3.94
CA LEU A 68 0.18 7.16 4.75
C LEU A 68 -0.68 8.36 4.35
N HIS A 69 -0.06 9.50 4.04
CA HIS A 69 -0.77 10.76 3.79
C HIS A 69 -1.06 11.02 2.30
N THR A 70 -0.30 10.40 1.40
CA THR A 70 -0.52 10.56 -0.05
C THR A 70 -1.05 9.30 -0.74
N GLY A 71 -0.93 8.16 -0.10
CA GLY A 71 -1.28 6.88 -0.71
C GLY A 71 -0.42 6.50 -1.92
N LEU A 72 0.72 7.12 -2.17
CA LEU A 72 1.63 6.82 -3.27
C LEU A 72 2.11 5.36 -3.26
N ARG A 73 2.33 4.80 -4.44
CA ARG A 73 2.90 3.45 -4.56
C ARG A 73 4.37 3.45 -4.16
N SER A 74 4.83 2.33 -3.62
CA SER A 74 6.23 2.18 -3.21
C SER A 74 7.26 2.39 -4.33
N CYS A 75 6.90 2.13 -5.58
CA CYS A 75 7.76 2.42 -6.73
C CYS A 75 7.87 3.92 -7.00
N ASP A 76 6.77 4.65 -6.85
CA ASP A 76 6.70 6.08 -7.07
C ASP A 76 7.44 6.83 -5.96
N ILE A 77 7.22 6.47 -4.68
CA ILE A 77 7.96 7.02 -3.54
C ILE A 77 9.48 6.85 -3.72
N ARG A 78 9.93 5.64 -4.09
CA ARG A 78 11.36 5.38 -4.31
C ARG A 78 11.94 6.12 -5.51
N ALA A 79 11.10 6.54 -6.44
CA ALA A 79 11.49 7.28 -7.63
C ALA A 79 11.34 8.79 -7.48
N LEU A 80 10.85 9.24 -6.33
CA LEU A 80 10.58 10.65 -6.08
C LEU A 80 11.87 11.47 -6.15
N LYS A 81 11.82 12.55 -6.93
CA LYS A 81 12.92 13.48 -7.13
C LYS A 81 12.64 14.80 -6.41
N PHE A 82 13.68 15.58 -6.16
CA PHE A 82 13.52 16.91 -5.58
C PHE A 82 12.65 17.83 -6.44
N GLN A 83 12.76 17.75 -7.74
CA GLN A 83 11.97 18.54 -8.70
C GLN A 83 10.49 18.18 -8.73
N ASP A 84 10.11 16.98 -8.23
CA ASP A 84 8.72 16.53 -8.22
C ASP A 84 7.93 17.17 -7.07
N ILE A 85 8.62 17.79 -6.09
CA ILE A 85 7.98 18.45 -4.95
C ILE A 85 8.00 19.96 -5.14
N ASN A 86 6.84 20.57 -5.09
CA ASN A 86 6.71 22.01 -4.97
C ASN A 86 6.54 22.35 -3.48
N TRP A 87 7.63 22.78 -2.85
CA TRP A 87 7.70 23.10 -1.44
C TRP A 87 6.85 24.32 -1.05
N ASP A 88 6.78 25.33 -1.93
CA ASP A 88 6.02 26.56 -1.66
C ASP A 88 4.50 26.32 -1.67
N LYS A 89 4.04 25.47 -2.59
CA LYS A 89 2.62 25.16 -2.77
C LYS A 89 2.19 23.84 -2.16
N GLN A 90 3.13 23.13 -1.51
CA GLN A 90 2.90 21.89 -0.78
C GLN A 90 2.18 20.82 -1.62
N TYR A 91 2.71 20.50 -2.79
CA TYR A 91 2.23 19.37 -3.60
C TYR A 91 3.34 18.60 -4.27
N ILE A 92 3.07 17.34 -4.55
CA ILE A 92 3.91 16.44 -5.35
C ILE A 92 3.27 16.28 -6.73
N SER A 93 4.06 16.46 -7.79
CA SER A 93 3.67 16.24 -9.17
C SER A 93 4.61 15.23 -9.82
N LEU A 94 4.09 14.09 -10.20
CA LEU A 94 4.87 13.00 -10.78
C LEU A 94 4.08 12.18 -11.81
N VAL A 95 4.81 11.41 -12.64
CA VAL A 95 4.20 10.40 -13.50
C VAL A 95 4.37 9.04 -12.83
N GLN A 96 3.27 8.37 -12.55
CA GLN A 96 3.27 7.07 -11.88
C GLN A 96 3.99 6.01 -12.72
N GLN A 97 4.96 5.30 -12.12
CA GLN A 97 5.80 4.33 -12.82
C GLN A 97 5.04 3.09 -13.32
N LYS A 98 3.98 2.71 -12.63
CA LYS A 98 3.22 1.50 -12.99
C LYS A 98 2.17 1.76 -14.08
N THR A 99 1.57 2.93 -14.09
CA THR A 99 0.41 3.26 -14.94
C THR A 99 0.72 4.29 -16.02
N GLY A 100 1.84 5.03 -15.89
CA GLY A 100 2.17 6.14 -16.78
C GLY A 100 1.24 7.36 -16.60
N THR A 101 0.39 7.36 -15.59
CA THR A 101 -0.59 8.43 -15.36
C THR A 101 0.07 9.59 -14.61
N PRO A 102 -0.05 10.84 -15.07
CA PRO A 102 0.35 12.00 -14.30
C PRO A 102 -0.53 12.11 -13.05
N LEU A 103 0.08 12.47 -11.94
CA LEU A 103 -0.58 12.56 -10.64
C LEU A 103 -0.07 13.79 -9.91
N GLN A 104 -1.00 14.58 -9.36
CA GLN A 104 -0.70 15.69 -8.47
C GLN A 104 -1.43 15.48 -7.15
N ILE A 105 -0.67 15.47 -6.05
CA ILE A 105 -1.20 15.19 -4.71
C ILE A 105 -0.68 16.25 -3.74
N PRO A 106 -1.55 16.83 -2.89
CA PRO A 106 -1.10 17.69 -1.80
C PRO A 106 -0.25 16.91 -0.81
N ILE A 107 0.71 17.59 -0.20
CA ILE A 107 1.55 17.09 0.88
C ILE A 107 1.28 17.93 2.13
N ASP A 108 1.17 17.28 3.28
CA ASP A 108 1.00 17.97 4.54
C ASP A 108 2.35 18.37 5.16
N VAL A 109 2.30 19.33 6.08
CA VAL A 109 3.48 19.90 6.73
C VAL A 109 4.27 18.83 7.51
N GLU A 110 3.60 17.86 8.10
CA GLU A 110 4.25 16.78 8.85
C GLU A 110 5.12 15.91 7.93
N THR A 111 4.58 15.48 6.81
CA THR A 111 5.31 14.69 5.80
C THR A 111 6.45 15.50 5.18
N GLU A 112 6.22 16.77 4.90
CA GLU A 112 7.23 17.69 4.39
C GLU A 112 8.41 17.81 5.37
N ASN A 113 8.14 18.09 6.63
CA ASN A 113 9.14 18.18 7.67
C ASN A 113 9.93 16.88 7.85
N ALA A 114 9.27 15.72 7.77
CA ALA A 114 9.95 14.43 7.85
C ALA A 114 10.90 14.18 6.68
N ILE A 115 10.53 14.60 5.46
CA ILE A 115 11.42 14.54 4.30
C ILE A 115 12.61 15.47 4.48
N ILE A 116 12.37 16.70 4.92
CA ILE A 116 13.43 17.69 5.17
C ILE A 116 14.38 17.18 6.26
N ASP A 117 13.85 16.65 7.37
CA ASP A 117 14.66 16.10 8.47
C ASP A 117 15.55 14.94 8.00
N TYR A 118 15.02 14.05 7.16
CA TYR A 118 15.81 13.00 6.54
C TYR A 118 16.91 13.56 5.62
N VAL A 119 16.57 14.54 4.78
CA VAL A 119 17.52 15.12 3.81
C VAL A 119 18.66 15.85 4.50
N LEU A 120 18.35 16.60 5.57
CA LEU A 120 19.36 17.40 6.26
C LEU A 120 20.24 16.59 7.22
N HIS A 121 19.73 15.52 7.83
CA HIS A 121 20.44 14.87 8.93
C HIS A 121 20.84 13.40 8.68
N GLU A 122 20.24 12.72 7.70
CA GLU A 122 20.53 11.30 7.47
C GLU A 122 20.89 10.97 6.03
N ARG A 123 20.41 11.76 5.06
CA ARG A 123 20.69 11.51 3.65
C ARG A 123 22.18 11.70 3.37
N ARG A 124 22.78 10.68 2.75
CA ARG A 124 24.18 10.76 2.35
C ARG A 124 24.36 11.83 1.26
N GLU A 125 25.41 12.63 1.38
CA GLU A 125 25.80 13.58 0.35
C GLU A 125 26.07 12.86 -0.98
N CYS A 126 25.41 13.30 -2.02
CA CYS A 126 25.54 12.75 -3.38
C CYS A 126 24.79 13.64 -4.39
N ASP A 127 25.21 13.58 -5.64
CA ASP A 127 24.62 14.31 -6.77
C ASP A 127 23.32 13.64 -7.31
N SER A 128 22.73 12.73 -6.54
CA SER A 128 21.52 12.04 -6.97
C SER A 128 20.31 12.96 -6.96
N GLU A 129 19.58 12.99 -8.07
CA GLU A 129 18.30 13.71 -8.19
C GLU A 129 17.17 13.12 -7.31
N TYR A 130 17.32 11.84 -6.87
CA TYR A 130 16.34 11.16 -6.05
C TYR A 130 16.44 11.58 -4.59
N ILE A 131 15.30 11.81 -3.96
CA ILE A 131 15.23 12.12 -2.54
C ILE A 131 15.72 10.93 -1.71
N PHE A 132 15.17 9.73 -1.95
CA PHE A 132 15.48 8.54 -1.18
C PHE A 132 16.60 7.72 -1.82
N VAL A 133 17.72 7.62 -1.12
CA VAL A 133 18.92 6.91 -1.55
C VAL A 133 19.31 5.79 -0.57
N THR A 134 20.21 4.92 -1.01
CA THR A 134 20.74 3.84 -0.16
C THR A 134 21.60 4.39 0.97
N GLY A 135 21.38 3.92 2.21
CA GLY A 135 22.18 4.32 3.38
C GLY A 135 23.53 3.60 3.47
N VAL A 136 23.70 2.43 2.83
CA VAL A 136 24.89 1.59 2.88
C VAL A 136 25.30 1.18 1.48
N GLY A 137 26.62 1.06 1.25
CA GLY A 137 27.19 0.70 -0.04
C GLY A 137 27.20 1.87 -1.04
N PRO A 138 27.28 1.62 -2.36
CA PRO A 138 27.22 2.65 -3.38
C PRO A 138 25.92 3.44 -3.29
N VAL A 139 26.01 4.77 -3.35
CA VAL A 139 24.83 5.62 -3.34
C VAL A 139 24.08 5.46 -4.64
N GLN A 140 22.84 5.01 -4.53
CA GLN A 140 21.95 4.82 -5.67
C GLN A 140 20.50 4.98 -5.23
N ARG A 141 19.61 5.15 -6.19
CA ARG A 141 18.15 5.14 -5.94
C ARG A 141 17.75 3.95 -5.09
N LEU A 142 16.85 4.18 -4.15
CA LEU A 142 16.37 3.14 -3.24
C LEU A 142 15.64 2.02 -3.98
N LYS A 143 16.04 0.77 -3.76
CA LYS A 143 15.39 -0.44 -4.31
C LYS A 143 14.48 -1.08 -3.26
N ARG A 144 13.50 -1.88 -3.68
CA ARG A 144 12.54 -2.54 -2.79
C ARG A 144 13.19 -3.29 -1.62
N ARG A 145 14.35 -3.88 -1.81
CA ARG A 145 15.09 -4.66 -0.80
C ARG A 145 15.79 -3.81 0.27
N HIS A 146 15.90 -2.49 0.07
CA HIS A 146 16.77 -1.62 0.87
C HIS A 146 16.05 -0.96 2.04
N TYR A 147 14.73 -1.10 2.16
CA TYR A 147 14.01 -0.58 3.29
C TYR A 147 13.06 -1.64 3.85
N ARG A 148 12.97 -1.66 5.17
CA ARG A 148 12.01 -2.48 5.91
C ARG A 148 11.50 -1.62 7.05
N ILE A 149 10.28 -1.17 6.95
CA ILE A 149 9.59 -0.59 8.10
C ILE A 149 9.26 -1.76 9.00
N ARG A 150 10.02 -1.92 10.08
CA ARG A 150 9.78 -2.93 11.09
C ARG A 150 8.90 -2.29 12.15
N TYR A 151 7.64 -2.60 12.12
CA TYR A 151 6.77 -2.37 13.24
C TYR A 151 6.96 -3.52 14.24
N ARG A 152 7.31 -3.18 15.48
CA ARG A 152 7.33 -4.11 16.59
C ARG A 152 6.38 -3.58 17.65
N ALA A 153 5.17 -4.14 17.72
CA ALA A 153 4.28 -3.85 18.83
C ALA A 153 4.96 -4.26 20.14
N LYS A 154 5.11 -3.31 21.09
CA LYS A 154 5.58 -3.63 22.43
C LYS A 154 4.63 -4.65 23.06
N GLY A 155 5.17 -5.80 23.47
CA GLY A 155 4.44 -6.77 24.29
C GLY A 155 3.67 -7.86 23.53
N THR A 156 3.76 -7.93 22.22
CA THR A 156 3.18 -9.05 21.46
C THR A 156 4.25 -10.03 21.00
N PRO A 157 3.99 -11.36 21.07
CA PRO A 157 4.83 -12.36 20.43
C PRO A 157 4.96 -12.03 18.93
N SER A 158 6.02 -12.51 18.29
CA SER A 158 6.49 -12.22 16.92
C SER A 158 5.46 -12.28 15.77
N GLU A 159 4.19 -12.51 16.05
CA GLU A 159 3.10 -12.68 15.08
C GLU A 159 2.46 -11.38 14.59
N ASN A 160 2.71 -10.23 15.25
CA ASN A 160 2.14 -8.93 14.86
C ASN A 160 3.13 -8.02 14.09
N THR A 161 4.07 -8.61 13.37
CA THR A 161 4.79 -7.87 12.34
C THR A 161 3.80 -7.42 11.26
N ILE A 162 3.91 -6.16 10.78
CA ILE A 162 3.18 -5.73 9.59
C ILE A 162 3.30 -6.85 8.55
N PRO A 163 2.19 -7.40 8.07
CA PRO A 163 2.22 -8.45 7.07
C PRO A 163 3.14 -8.04 5.92
N HIS A 164 3.73 -8.98 5.22
CA HIS A 164 4.72 -8.83 4.13
C HIS A 164 4.38 -7.78 3.04
N ASP A 165 3.28 -7.07 3.17
CA ASP A 165 2.75 -6.09 2.23
C ASP A 165 3.55 -4.76 2.18
N GLY A 166 4.50 -4.55 3.09
CA GLY A 166 5.34 -3.34 3.10
C GLY A 166 4.52 -2.04 3.10
N LEU A 167 4.83 -1.10 2.20
CA LEU A 167 4.11 0.17 2.10
C LEU A 167 2.64 0.06 1.65
N HIS A 168 2.18 -1.09 1.20
CA HIS A 168 0.78 -1.25 0.79
C HIS A 168 -0.21 -1.08 1.93
N ILE A 169 0.19 -1.40 3.17
CA ILE A 169 -0.70 -1.22 4.33
C ILE A 169 -1.00 0.27 4.57
N PHE A 170 0.00 1.15 4.44
CA PHE A 170 -0.18 2.61 4.57
C PHE A 170 -1.14 3.15 3.50
N ARG A 171 -0.92 2.74 2.24
CA ARG A 171 -1.81 3.12 1.14
C ARG A 171 -3.25 2.62 1.34
N ARG A 172 -3.42 1.41 1.87
CA ARG A 172 -4.74 0.87 2.22
C ARG A 172 -5.39 1.68 3.34
N THR A 173 -4.63 2.03 4.37
CA THR A 173 -5.09 2.90 5.47
C THR A 173 -5.53 4.26 4.93
N PHE A 174 -4.74 4.89 4.06
CA PHE A 174 -5.11 6.13 3.40
C PHE A 174 -6.43 6.01 2.62
N ALA A 175 -6.56 4.99 1.77
CA ALA A 175 -7.77 4.76 0.99
C ALA A 175 -9.01 4.51 1.87
N SER A 176 -8.86 3.73 2.94
CA SER A 176 -9.94 3.47 3.90
C SER A 176 -10.35 4.72 4.67
N ARG A 177 -9.41 5.60 5.02
CA ARG A 177 -9.70 6.90 5.64
C ARG A 177 -10.51 7.79 4.73
N LEU A 178 -10.12 7.91 3.47
CA LEU A 178 -10.89 8.67 2.48
C LEU A 178 -12.30 8.12 2.31
N LEU A 179 -12.45 6.79 2.29
CA LEU A 179 -13.75 6.15 2.20
C LEU A 179 -14.61 6.46 3.43
N ASN A 180 -14.04 6.37 4.63
CA ASN A 180 -14.72 6.63 5.90
C ASN A 180 -15.09 8.11 6.05
N SER A 181 -14.30 9.02 5.47
CA SER A 181 -14.64 10.45 5.42
C SER A 181 -15.76 10.79 4.41
N GLY A 182 -16.27 9.79 3.68
CA GLY A 182 -17.36 9.97 2.71
C GLY A 182 -16.89 10.38 1.31
N THR A 183 -15.58 10.31 1.03
CA THR A 183 -15.06 10.61 -0.31
C THR A 183 -15.58 9.59 -1.31
N ALA A 184 -16.06 10.08 -2.47
CA ALA A 184 -16.61 9.23 -3.52
C ALA A 184 -15.54 8.29 -4.12
N LEU A 185 -15.90 7.03 -4.38
CA LEU A 185 -14.98 6.02 -4.92
C LEU A 185 -14.22 6.45 -6.20
N PRO A 186 -14.83 7.15 -7.17
CA PRO A 186 -14.11 7.65 -8.33
C PRO A 186 -12.95 8.60 -7.96
N ILE A 187 -13.18 9.49 -6.98
CA ILE A 187 -12.15 10.43 -6.49
C ILE A 187 -11.01 9.67 -5.82
N ILE A 188 -11.32 8.68 -4.97
CA ILE A 188 -10.32 7.82 -4.35
C ILE A 188 -9.52 7.07 -5.43
N SER A 189 -10.18 6.56 -6.47
CA SER A 189 -9.54 5.89 -7.59
C SER A 189 -8.55 6.79 -8.33
N GLU A 190 -8.95 8.04 -8.59
CA GLU A 190 -8.13 9.05 -9.24
C GLU A 190 -6.92 9.44 -8.36
N MET A 191 -7.14 9.75 -7.09
CA MET A 191 -6.07 10.07 -6.13
C MET A 191 -5.05 8.94 -6.00
N LEU A 192 -5.51 7.70 -6.03
CA LEU A 192 -4.62 6.54 -6.02
C LEU A 192 -4.01 6.25 -7.41
N GLY A 193 -4.49 6.88 -8.48
CA GLY A 193 -4.06 6.60 -9.85
C GLY A 193 -4.34 5.15 -10.26
N HIS A 194 -5.53 4.67 -9.98
CA HIS A 194 -6.01 3.39 -10.46
C HIS A 194 -6.54 3.54 -11.89
N THR A 195 -6.09 2.70 -12.80
CA THR A 195 -6.62 2.63 -14.17
C THR A 195 -7.94 1.88 -14.25
N ASP A 196 -8.20 0.98 -13.29
CA ASP A 196 -9.43 0.22 -13.16
C ASP A 196 -10.18 0.65 -11.89
N GLN A 197 -11.38 1.18 -12.06
CA GLN A 197 -12.25 1.61 -10.95
C GLN A 197 -12.62 0.44 -10.02
N ASN A 198 -12.66 -0.79 -10.54
CA ASN A 198 -12.91 -1.97 -9.71
C ASN A 198 -11.81 -2.23 -8.67
N SER A 199 -10.61 -1.69 -8.89
CA SER A 199 -9.50 -1.81 -7.93
C SER A 199 -9.77 -1.16 -6.58
N VAL A 200 -10.75 -0.24 -6.52
CA VAL A 200 -11.13 0.46 -5.27
C VAL A 200 -12.22 -0.30 -4.51
N GLN A 201 -12.96 -1.20 -5.18
CA GLN A 201 -14.04 -1.97 -4.54
C GLN A 201 -13.54 -2.83 -3.37
N CYS A 202 -12.28 -3.24 -3.41
CA CYS A 202 -11.69 -4.00 -2.30
C CYS A 202 -11.68 -3.20 -0.98
N TYR A 203 -11.69 -1.88 -1.01
CA TYR A 203 -11.73 -1.03 0.20
C TYR A 203 -13.14 -0.95 0.80
N LEU A 204 -14.19 -1.26 0.06
CA LEU A 204 -15.56 -1.29 0.59
C LEU A 204 -15.72 -2.30 1.72
N SER A 205 -14.94 -3.38 1.71
CA SER A 205 -14.96 -4.39 2.78
C SER A 205 -14.41 -3.88 4.12
N THR A 206 -13.79 -2.69 4.16
CA THR A 206 -13.27 -2.08 5.39
C THR A 206 -14.26 -1.11 6.03
N ASP A 207 -15.35 -0.77 5.36
CA ASP A 207 -16.38 0.13 5.87
C ASP A 207 -17.43 -0.67 6.67
N GLU A 208 -17.05 -1.03 7.90
CA GLU A 208 -17.93 -1.79 8.80
C GLU A 208 -19.26 -1.07 9.09
N GLU A 209 -19.27 0.27 9.18
CA GLU A 209 -20.48 1.02 9.45
C GLU A 209 -21.47 0.96 8.28
N LYS A 210 -20.99 1.11 7.06
CA LYS A 210 -21.84 0.98 5.88
C LYS A 210 -22.30 -0.47 5.70
N MET A 211 -21.42 -1.45 5.96
CA MET A 211 -21.83 -2.86 5.94
C MET A 211 -22.89 -3.18 6.98
N LYS A 212 -22.76 -2.65 8.21
CA LYS A 212 -23.79 -2.80 9.26
C LYS A 212 -25.12 -2.16 8.84
N ARG A 213 -25.10 -1.03 8.13
CA ARG A 213 -26.33 -0.39 7.59
C ARG A 213 -26.98 -1.22 6.49
N CYS A 214 -26.22 -1.99 5.72
CA CYS A 214 -26.74 -2.91 4.70
C CYS A 214 -27.20 -4.24 5.30
N SER A 215 -26.86 -4.55 6.55
CA SER A 215 -27.32 -5.78 7.20
C SER A 215 -28.83 -5.69 7.45
N LEU A 216 -29.55 -6.73 7.04
CA LEU A 216 -30.97 -6.86 7.38
C LEU A 216 -31.09 -7.01 8.89
N SER A 217 -32.00 -6.22 9.49
CA SER A 217 -32.32 -6.37 10.90
C SER A 217 -32.97 -7.74 11.12
N LEU A 218 -32.35 -8.54 11.95
CA LEU A 218 -32.93 -9.82 12.39
C LEU A 218 -34.03 -9.64 13.49
N ALA A 219 -34.29 -8.39 13.90
CA ALA A 219 -35.26 -8.10 14.95
C ALA A 219 -36.71 -8.55 14.63
N MET A 220 -37.02 -8.79 13.36
CA MET A 220 -38.30 -9.28 12.89
C MET A 220 -38.36 -10.80 12.69
N ILE A 221 -37.27 -11.52 12.88
CA ILE A 221 -37.23 -12.96 12.73
C ILE A 221 -37.43 -13.55 14.13
N PRO A 222 -38.57 -14.21 14.40
CA PRO A 222 -38.77 -14.88 15.70
C PRO A 222 -37.66 -15.94 15.84
N TYR A 223 -36.79 -15.76 16.82
CA TYR A 223 -35.79 -16.74 17.19
C TYR A 223 -36.46 -17.83 18.04
N GLU A 224 -36.85 -18.94 17.43
CA GLU A 224 -37.13 -20.16 18.16
C GLU A 224 -35.78 -20.78 18.52
N GLY A 225 -35.43 -20.68 19.81
CA GLY A 225 -34.15 -21.11 20.35
C GLY A 225 -33.88 -22.59 20.11
N GLY A 226 -33.12 -22.86 19.06
CA GLY A 226 -32.43 -24.13 18.82
C GLY A 226 -31.04 -24.06 19.45
N ALA A 227 -30.81 -24.89 20.46
CA ALA A 227 -29.55 -25.00 21.15
C ALA A 227 -28.45 -25.47 20.16
N TYR A 228 -27.54 -24.59 19.77
CA TYR A 228 -26.20 -24.99 19.32
C TYR A 228 -25.34 -25.10 20.58
N HIS A 229 -25.20 -26.30 21.10
CA HIS A 229 -24.11 -26.63 22.00
C HIS A 229 -22.84 -26.74 21.15
N VAL A 230 -21.86 -25.85 21.38
CA VAL A 230 -20.47 -26.01 20.99
C VAL A 230 -19.74 -26.70 22.13
#